data_c70f09a86fedec20eb3d1ffff1f2b4ec
#
_entry.id   c70f09a86fedec20eb3d1ffff1f2b4ec
#
_cell.length_a   1.000
_cell.length_b   1.000
_cell.length_c   1.000
_cell.angle_alpha   90.00
_cell.angle_beta   90.00
_cell.angle_gamma   90.00
#
_symmetry.space_group_name_H-M   'P 1'
#
loop_
_entity.id
_entity.type
_entity.pdbx_description
1 polymer ?
#
loop_
_entity_poly.entity_id
_entity_poly.type
_entity_poly.pdbx_seq_one_letter_code
_entity_poly.pdbx_strand_id
1 'polypeptide(L)'
;MGSGLDRAGIGDLISRRPDLGSRFNIRPTQDVVTIISEDGGFIAKPMRWGLIPNWVKSEKMPQTTFNARDDRLADSGMWRGPFKRRRGVVPANGFYEWNKSDGSKQPMFISSKEGETLQFAAVYDSWINDQGKAIESCAIVTTVANDFMSTIHDRMPAILNEETVVVWLDPLTTETENLQSILVPAANDLLKAIPVSTRVNSYNIDEPRLVDEINIDEPAGDERQLGLFDDQSE
;
A
#
# COMPACT_ATOMS: atom_id res chain seq x y z
N MET A 1 -6.55 -15.39 -25.08
CA MET A 1 -5.16 -15.30 -24.68
C MET A 1 -5.11 -14.11 -23.72
N GLY A 2 -5.21 -14.34 -22.41
CA GLY A 2 -5.12 -13.30 -21.43
C GLY A 2 -3.66 -12.88 -21.27
N SER A 3 -3.33 -11.64 -21.57
CA SER A 3 -2.06 -11.05 -21.15
C SER A 3 -2.07 -11.04 -19.63
N GLY A 4 -1.27 -11.90 -19.00
CA GLY A 4 -1.10 -11.88 -17.56
C GLY A 4 -0.65 -10.48 -17.12
N LEU A 5 -1.11 -10.02 -15.98
CA LEU A 5 -0.63 -8.79 -15.35
C LEU A 5 0.73 -9.11 -14.71
N ASP A 6 1.76 -9.18 -15.56
CA ASP A 6 3.15 -9.27 -15.11
C ASP A 6 3.65 -7.90 -14.62
N ARG A 7 4.86 -7.85 -14.09
CA ARG A 7 5.48 -6.60 -13.61
C ARG A 7 5.60 -5.54 -14.70
N ALA A 8 5.86 -5.95 -15.94
CA ALA A 8 5.94 -5.04 -17.09
C ALA A 8 4.57 -4.42 -17.38
N GLY A 9 3.49 -5.21 -17.30
CA GLY A 9 2.13 -4.74 -17.46
C GLY A 9 1.70 -3.75 -16.38
N ILE A 10 2.11 -3.95 -15.12
CA ILE A 10 1.87 -2.97 -14.04
C ILE A 10 2.61 -1.67 -14.32
N GLY A 11 3.89 -1.74 -14.69
CA GLY A 11 4.69 -0.57 -15.05
C GLY A 11 4.07 0.21 -16.22
N ASP A 12 3.59 -0.49 -17.23
CA ASP A 12 2.93 0.11 -18.39
C ASP A 12 1.60 0.80 -18.00
N LEU A 13 0.78 0.18 -17.15
CA LEU A 13 -0.45 0.80 -16.63
C LEU A 13 -0.17 2.08 -15.84
N ILE A 14 0.88 2.10 -15.01
CA ILE A 14 1.26 3.27 -14.22
C ILE A 14 1.82 4.36 -15.13
N SER A 15 2.67 4.01 -16.12
CA SER A 15 3.30 4.97 -17.03
C SER A 15 2.30 5.75 -17.89
N ARG A 16 1.14 5.16 -18.15
CA ARG A 16 0.01 5.83 -18.84
C ARG A 16 -0.75 6.82 -17.96
N ARG A 17 -0.37 6.94 -16.68
CA ARG A 17 -1.00 7.81 -15.70
C ARG A 17 0.04 8.75 -15.06
N PRO A 18 0.61 9.70 -15.83
CA PRO A 18 1.61 10.64 -15.32
C PRO A 18 1.05 11.55 -14.20
N ASP A 19 -0.28 11.68 -14.12
CA ASP A 19 -0.99 12.37 -13.04
C ASP A 19 -0.83 11.70 -11.67
N LEU A 20 -0.42 10.42 -11.65
CA LEU A 20 -0.23 9.67 -10.40
C LEU A 20 1.16 9.86 -9.78
N GLY A 21 2.10 10.51 -10.44
CA GLY A 21 3.41 10.96 -9.96
C GLY A 21 4.12 10.06 -8.92
N SER A 22 5.41 10.22 -8.76
CA SER A 22 6.15 9.52 -7.69
C SER A 22 5.81 10.12 -6.33
N ARG A 23 5.47 9.28 -5.37
CA ARG A 23 5.14 9.64 -4.00
C ARG A 23 5.98 8.80 -3.05
N PHE A 24 6.52 9.44 -2.01
CA PHE A 24 7.46 8.82 -1.06
C PHE A 24 6.90 8.74 0.36
N ASN A 25 5.76 9.39 0.63
CA ASN A 25 5.14 9.40 1.94
C ASN A 25 3.60 9.45 1.84
N ILE A 26 3.02 8.45 1.20
CA ILE A 26 1.56 8.33 1.10
C ILE A 26 1.01 7.87 2.46
N ARG A 27 -0.02 8.56 2.93
CA ARG A 27 -0.66 8.32 4.22
C ARG A 27 -2.12 7.93 4.07
N PRO A 28 -2.70 7.26 5.06
CA PRO A 28 -4.15 7.07 5.12
C PRO A 28 -4.91 8.37 4.84
N THR A 29 -6.00 8.27 4.10
CA THR A 29 -6.86 9.34 3.56
C THR A 29 -6.36 10.04 2.30
N GLN A 30 -5.12 9.82 1.89
CA GLN A 30 -4.61 10.25 0.59
C GLN A 30 -4.90 9.20 -0.49
N ASP A 31 -4.78 9.61 -1.75
CA ASP A 31 -4.97 8.69 -2.88
C ASP A 31 -3.73 7.82 -3.09
N VAL A 32 -3.96 6.54 -3.36
CA VAL A 32 -2.97 5.56 -3.83
C VAL A 32 -3.38 5.04 -5.20
N VAL A 33 -2.39 4.69 -6.01
CA VAL A 33 -2.64 3.97 -7.26
C VAL A 33 -3.22 2.60 -6.92
N THR A 34 -4.39 2.30 -7.48
CA THR A 34 -5.02 0.98 -7.34
C THR A 34 -5.32 0.43 -8.72
N ILE A 35 -4.81 -0.77 -9.01
CA ILE A 35 -5.09 -1.50 -10.24
C ILE A 35 -6.29 -2.41 -9.99
N ILE A 36 -7.27 -2.35 -10.87
CA ILE A 36 -8.48 -3.19 -10.83
C ILE A 36 -8.76 -3.83 -12.18
N SER A 37 -9.59 -4.85 -12.17
CA SER A 37 -10.18 -5.41 -13.40
C SER A 37 -11.45 -4.63 -13.75
N GLU A 38 -11.52 -4.12 -14.98
CA GLU A 38 -12.67 -3.37 -15.52
C GLU A 38 -12.80 -3.66 -17.03
N ASP A 39 -14.01 -3.97 -17.50
CA ASP A 39 -14.34 -4.22 -18.91
C ASP A 39 -13.44 -5.26 -19.61
N GLY A 40 -13.03 -6.29 -18.86
CA GLY A 40 -12.19 -7.40 -19.38
C GLY A 40 -10.70 -7.05 -19.51
N GLY A 41 -10.26 -5.90 -18.99
CA GLY A 41 -8.88 -5.46 -18.91
C GLY A 41 -8.48 -5.02 -17.51
N PHE A 42 -7.28 -4.47 -17.39
CA PHE A 42 -6.78 -3.88 -16.16
C PHE A 42 -6.61 -2.36 -16.32
N ILE A 43 -7.01 -1.61 -15.32
CA ILE A 43 -6.85 -0.16 -15.30
C ILE A 43 -6.25 0.30 -13.98
N ALA A 44 -5.48 1.38 -14.02
CA ALA A 44 -4.94 2.07 -12.85
C ALA A 44 -5.79 3.31 -12.53
N LYS A 45 -6.25 3.41 -11.29
CA LYS A 45 -7.03 4.57 -10.79
C LYS A 45 -6.44 5.09 -9.48
N PRO A 46 -6.54 6.40 -9.19
CA PRO A 46 -6.36 6.89 -7.83
C PRO A 46 -7.57 6.45 -6.99
N MET A 47 -7.31 5.88 -5.82
CA MET A 47 -8.34 5.58 -4.82
C MET A 47 -7.89 6.10 -3.46
N ARG A 48 -8.81 6.65 -2.70
CA ARG A 48 -8.56 7.07 -1.32
C ARG A 48 -8.15 5.87 -0.47
N TRP A 49 -6.99 5.93 0.15
CA TRP A 49 -6.54 4.90 1.10
C TRP A 49 -7.26 5.07 2.45
N GLY A 50 -8.20 4.21 2.72
CA GLY A 50 -9.14 4.24 3.83
C GLY A 50 -10.54 4.04 3.30
N LEU A 51 -10.97 2.76 3.27
CA LEU A 51 -12.20 2.31 2.64
C LEU A 51 -13.43 2.95 3.29
N ILE A 52 -14.32 3.46 2.45
CA ILE A 52 -15.65 3.97 2.82
C ILE A 52 -16.66 2.99 2.23
N PRO A 53 -17.35 2.18 3.05
CA PRO A 53 -18.35 1.26 2.55
C PRO A 53 -19.52 1.98 1.87
N ASN A 54 -20.03 1.43 0.79
CA ASN A 54 -21.12 2.04 0.00
C ASN A 54 -22.44 2.28 0.76
N TRP A 55 -22.63 1.60 1.88
CA TRP A 55 -23.86 1.66 2.69
C TRP A 55 -23.80 2.68 3.84
N VAL A 56 -22.67 3.32 4.11
CA VAL A 56 -22.57 4.31 5.20
C VAL A 56 -23.20 5.64 4.79
N LYS A 57 -23.72 6.37 5.80
CA LYS A 57 -24.38 7.66 5.59
C LYS A 57 -23.41 8.86 5.65
N SER A 58 -22.16 8.64 5.99
CA SER A 58 -21.16 9.71 6.17
C SER A 58 -19.77 9.24 5.78
N GLU A 59 -19.00 10.14 5.19
CA GLU A 59 -17.58 9.91 4.85
C GLU A 59 -16.69 9.72 6.10
N LYS A 60 -17.16 10.17 7.26
CA LYS A 60 -16.39 10.07 8.52
C LYS A 60 -16.30 8.62 8.96
N MET A 61 -15.22 7.97 8.56
CA MET A 61 -14.92 6.59 8.95
C MET A 61 -13.89 6.56 10.09
N PRO A 62 -13.91 5.51 10.93
CA PRO A 62 -12.81 5.25 11.87
C PRO A 62 -11.48 5.21 11.14
N GLN A 63 -10.41 5.68 11.77
CA GLN A 63 -9.05 5.67 11.20
C GLN A 63 -8.51 4.27 10.88
N THR A 64 -9.22 3.21 11.26
CA THR A 64 -8.81 1.80 11.09
C THR A 64 -9.23 1.18 9.76
N THR A 65 -9.85 1.95 8.84
CA THR A 65 -10.35 1.39 7.57
C THR A 65 -9.32 1.37 6.44
N PHE A 66 -8.08 1.76 6.70
CA PHE A 66 -7.02 1.74 5.70
C PHE A 66 -6.38 0.35 5.52
N ASN A 67 -6.45 -0.53 6.53
CA ASN A 67 -6.01 -1.91 6.45
C ASN A 67 -7.16 -2.89 6.73
N ALA A 68 -7.26 -3.94 5.94
CA ALA A 68 -8.22 -5.02 6.09
C ALA A 68 -7.48 -6.31 6.48
N ARG A 69 -7.75 -6.85 7.67
CA ARG A 69 -7.12 -8.10 8.10
C ARG A 69 -7.67 -9.27 7.29
N ASP A 70 -6.79 -10.14 6.80
CA ASP A 70 -7.14 -11.34 6.04
C ASP A 70 -8.15 -12.24 6.78
N ASP A 71 -7.96 -12.44 8.08
CA ASP A 71 -8.82 -13.25 8.96
C ASP A 71 -10.21 -12.62 9.22
N ARG A 72 -10.49 -11.43 8.70
CA ARG A 72 -11.77 -10.71 8.85
C ARG A 72 -12.49 -10.46 7.53
N LEU A 73 -11.87 -10.76 6.40
CA LEU A 73 -12.42 -10.42 5.10
C LEU A 73 -13.74 -11.11 4.79
N ALA A 74 -13.85 -12.40 5.11
CA ALA A 74 -15.03 -13.19 4.80
C ALA A 74 -16.23 -12.87 5.71
N ASP A 75 -15.98 -12.56 6.98
CA ASP A 75 -17.02 -12.50 8.02
C ASP A 75 -17.49 -11.07 8.32
N SER A 76 -16.65 -10.07 8.10
CA SER A 76 -16.99 -8.69 8.40
C SER A 76 -17.99 -8.11 7.41
N GLY A 77 -19.05 -7.47 7.90
CA GLY A 77 -20.00 -6.73 7.08
C GLY A 77 -19.36 -5.62 6.22
N MET A 78 -18.23 -5.09 6.66
CA MET A 78 -17.47 -4.07 5.94
C MET A 78 -16.68 -4.67 4.75
N TRP A 79 -16.04 -5.81 4.96
CA TRP A 79 -15.06 -6.36 4.03
C TRP A 79 -15.63 -7.43 3.09
N ARG A 80 -16.63 -8.19 3.52
CA ARG A 80 -17.18 -9.35 2.79
C ARG A 80 -17.62 -9.01 1.37
N GLY A 81 -18.30 -7.88 1.16
CA GLY A 81 -18.76 -7.46 -0.16
C GLY A 81 -17.58 -7.07 -1.08
N PRO A 82 -16.69 -6.15 -0.66
CA PRO A 82 -15.45 -5.84 -1.34
C PRO A 82 -14.58 -7.07 -1.61
N PHE A 83 -14.32 -7.91 -0.63
CA PHE A 83 -13.50 -9.12 -0.76
C PHE A 83 -14.01 -10.05 -1.87
N LYS A 84 -15.32 -10.25 -1.92
CA LYS A 84 -15.93 -11.16 -2.91
C LYS A 84 -15.91 -10.60 -4.34
N ARG A 85 -15.97 -9.28 -4.54
CA ARG A 85 -16.27 -8.70 -5.87
C ARG A 85 -15.47 -7.47 -6.27
N ARG A 86 -14.83 -6.78 -5.34
CA ARG A 86 -14.13 -5.52 -5.58
C ARG A 86 -12.72 -5.59 -5.01
N ARG A 87 -11.87 -6.28 -5.74
CA ARG A 87 -10.48 -6.51 -5.39
C ARG A 87 -9.60 -5.68 -6.30
N GLY A 88 -8.53 -5.17 -5.73
CA GLY A 88 -7.54 -4.38 -6.43
C GLY A 88 -6.14 -4.74 -5.98
N VAL A 89 -5.16 -4.16 -6.63
CA VAL A 89 -3.75 -4.26 -6.28
C VAL A 89 -3.19 -2.85 -6.13
N VAL A 90 -2.50 -2.59 -5.02
CA VAL A 90 -1.76 -1.36 -4.82
C VAL A 90 -0.28 -1.65 -5.07
N PRO A 91 0.28 -1.18 -6.21
CA PRO A 91 1.71 -1.30 -6.49
C PRO A 91 2.50 -0.30 -5.64
N ALA A 92 3.59 -0.74 -5.03
CA ALA A 92 4.45 0.10 -4.20
C ALA A 92 5.90 -0.35 -4.28
N ASN A 93 6.85 0.59 -4.18
CA ASN A 93 8.27 0.27 -4.06
C ASN A 93 8.63 -0.21 -2.65
N GLY A 94 7.78 0.07 -1.67
CA GLY A 94 7.93 -0.35 -0.29
C GLY A 94 6.88 0.26 0.62
N PHE A 95 7.04 0.04 1.92
CA PHE A 95 6.17 0.59 2.96
C PHE A 95 6.98 0.89 4.22
N TYR A 96 6.44 1.73 5.08
CA TYR A 96 7.06 2.07 6.35
C TYR A 96 6.42 1.29 7.50
N GLU A 97 7.27 0.85 8.42
CA GLU A 97 6.89 0.33 9.72
C GLU A 97 7.82 0.88 10.80
N TRP A 98 7.36 0.89 12.05
CA TRP A 98 8.14 1.45 13.17
C TRP A 98 8.61 0.33 14.08
N ASN A 99 9.92 0.10 14.08
CA ASN A 99 10.54 -0.83 15.02
C ASN A 99 10.46 -0.26 16.45
N LYS A 100 9.97 -1.07 17.38
CA LYS A 100 9.76 -0.71 18.79
C LYS A 100 10.60 -1.55 19.75
N SER A 101 11.54 -2.34 19.25
CA SER A 101 12.25 -3.36 20.03
C SER A 101 13.12 -2.79 21.15
N ASP A 102 13.61 -1.57 21.03
CA ASP A 102 14.50 -0.89 21.98
C ASP A 102 13.85 0.29 22.72
N GLY A 103 12.51 0.40 22.63
CA GLY A 103 11.77 1.53 23.22
C GLY A 103 11.80 2.79 22.35
N SER A 104 12.63 2.84 21.31
CA SER A 104 12.56 3.85 20.26
C SER A 104 11.44 3.52 19.26
N LYS A 105 11.03 4.50 18.46
CA LYS A 105 10.12 4.29 17.34
C LYS A 105 10.88 4.58 16.04
N GLN A 106 11.91 3.77 15.79
CA GLN A 106 12.74 3.92 14.59
C GLN A 106 11.92 3.54 13.35
N PRO A 107 11.66 4.47 12.42
CA PRO A 107 11.02 4.14 11.17
C PRO A 107 11.96 3.32 10.29
N MET A 108 11.40 2.27 9.72
CA MET A 108 12.05 1.36 8.78
C MET A 108 11.35 1.46 7.43
N PHE A 109 12.09 1.56 6.34
CA PHE A 109 11.56 1.38 4.99
C PHE A 109 11.76 -0.06 4.55
N ILE A 110 10.65 -0.76 4.31
CA ILE A 110 10.63 -2.15 3.89
C ILE A 110 10.37 -2.22 2.39
N SER A 111 11.25 -2.88 1.65
CA SER A 111 11.17 -2.99 0.19
C SER A 111 11.60 -4.38 -0.29
N SER A 112 11.40 -4.69 -1.58
CA SER A 112 11.97 -5.89 -2.19
C SER A 112 13.49 -5.85 -2.14
N LYS A 113 14.14 -6.99 -1.87
CA LYS A 113 15.62 -7.13 -1.96
C LYS A 113 16.12 -6.85 -3.36
N GLU A 114 15.38 -7.30 -4.36
CA GLU A 114 15.73 -7.17 -5.78
C GLU A 114 15.29 -5.82 -6.39
N GLY A 115 14.70 -4.92 -5.57
CA GLY A 115 14.24 -3.60 -6.04
C GLY A 115 12.96 -3.65 -6.87
N GLU A 116 12.22 -4.75 -6.80
CA GLU A 116 10.99 -4.94 -7.56
C GLU A 116 9.81 -4.23 -6.91
N THR A 117 8.83 -3.84 -7.73
CA THR A 117 7.56 -3.31 -7.24
C THR A 117 6.77 -4.40 -6.52
N LEU A 118 6.43 -4.17 -5.27
CA LEU A 118 5.56 -5.02 -4.47
C LEU A 118 4.10 -4.82 -4.90
N GLN A 119 3.32 -5.90 -4.90
CA GLN A 119 1.91 -5.89 -5.31
C GLN A 119 1.04 -6.19 -4.10
N PHE A 120 0.57 -5.17 -3.41
CA PHE A 120 -0.27 -5.36 -2.22
C PHE A 120 -1.69 -5.72 -2.62
N ALA A 121 -2.21 -6.83 -2.11
CA ALA A 121 -3.63 -7.14 -2.23
C ALA A 121 -4.44 -6.02 -1.56
N ALA A 122 -5.49 -5.58 -2.24
CA ALA A 122 -6.40 -4.57 -1.74
C ALA A 122 -7.86 -4.94 -2.03
N VAL A 123 -8.76 -4.40 -1.23
CA VAL A 123 -10.19 -4.41 -1.47
C VAL A 123 -10.68 -2.97 -1.59
N TYR A 124 -11.70 -2.71 -2.42
CA TYR A 124 -12.20 -1.36 -2.64
C TYR A 124 -13.72 -1.28 -2.59
N ASP A 125 -14.24 -0.08 -2.42
CA ASP A 125 -15.66 0.23 -2.53
C ASP A 125 -15.85 1.62 -3.16
N SER A 126 -17.06 1.87 -3.66
CA SER A 126 -17.47 3.16 -4.20
C SER A 126 -18.64 3.68 -3.38
N TRP A 127 -18.44 4.80 -2.72
CA TRP A 127 -19.46 5.48 -1.91
C TRP A 127 -19.92 6.75 -2.61
N ILE A 128 -21.22 7.02 -2.58
CA ILE A 128 -21.80 8.23 -3.19
C ILE A 128 -22.14 9.22 -2.08
N ASN A 129 -21.55 10.41 -2.15
CA ASN A 129 -21.80 11.47 -1.18
C ASN A 129 -23.16 12.17 -1.41
N ASP A 130 -23.53 13.06 -0.49
CA ASP A 130 -24.80 13.81 -0.53
C ASP A 130 -24.93 14.70 -1.78
N GLN A 131 -23.84 14.98 -2.49
CA GLN A 131 -23.79 15.74 -3.75
C GLN A 131 -23.89 14.84 -5.00
N GLY A 132 -24.05 13.54 -4.82
CA GLY A 132 -24.08 12.56 -5.91
C GLY A 132 -22.71 12.23 -6.51
N LYS A 133 -21.60 12.67 -5.87
CA LYS A 133 -20.24 12.37 -6.33
C LYS A 133 -19.81 11.01 -5.77
N ALA A 134 -19.33 10.14 -6.65
CA ALA A 134 -18.71 8.88 -6.25
C ALA A 134 -17.28 9.12 -5.70
N ILE A 135 -16.97 8.48 -4.56
CA ILE A 135 -15.64 8.43 -3.96
C ILE A 135 -15.22 6.97 -3.94
N GLU A 136 -14.22 6.65 -4.74
CA GLU A 136 -13.60 5.32 -4.75
C GLU A 136 -12.54 5.27 -3.65
N SER A 137 -12.58 4.21 -2.85
CA SER A 137 -11.69 4.05 -1.70
C SER A 137 -11.27 2.62 -1.53
N CYS A 138 -10.05 2.40 -1.05
CA CYS A 138 -9.48 1.06 -0.87
C CYS A 138 -8.91 0.85 0.53
N ALA A 139 -8.73 -0.42 0.88
CA ALA A 139 -7.97 -0.86 2.04
C ALA A 139 -6.94 -1.90 1.59
N ILE A 140 -5.72 -1.79 2.10
CA ILE A 140 -4.67 -2.80 1.87
C ILE A 140 -4.98 -4.01 2.75
N VAL A 141 -4.93 -5.20 2.16
CA VAL A 141 -5.07 -6.45 2.92
C VAL A 141 -3.78 -6.74 3.66
N THR A 142 -3.89 -7.04 4.95
CA THR A 142 -2.75 -7.45 5.76
C THR A 142 -2.92 -8.88 6.24
N THR A 143 -1.81 -9.61 6.31
CA THR A 143 -1.70 -10.98 6.84
C THR A 143 -0.76 -11.01 8.05
N VAL A 144 -0.60 -12.15 8.68
CA VAL A 144 0.40 -12.33 9.74
C VAL A 144 1.80 -12.07 9.19
N ALA A 145 2.69 -11.55 10.02
CA ALA A 145 4.07 -11.33 9.63
C ALA A 145 4.78 -12.67 9.35
N ASN A 146 5.68 -12.70 8.35
CA ASN A 146 6.67 -13.78 8.23
C ASN A 146 7.77 -13.61 9.30
N ASP A 147 8.73 -14.54 9.37
CA ASP A 147 9.78 -14.48 10.39
C ASP A 147 10.60 -13.20 10.32
N PHE A 148 10.90 -12.69 9.11
CA PHE A 148 11.62 -11.44 8.92
C PHE A 148 10.81 -10.25 9.47
N MET A 149 9.56 -10.08 9.04
CA MET A 149 8.73 -8.95 9.47
C MET A 149 8.33 -9.02 10.94
N SER A 150 8.24 -10.21 11.53
CA SER A 150 7.89 -10.38 12.95
C SER A 150 8.87 -9.71 13.92
N THR A 151 10.09 -9.44 13.47
CA THR A 151 11.09 -8.67 14.24
C THR A 151 10.77 -7.16 14.28
N ILE A 152 9.87 -6.67 13.43
CA ILE A 152 9.52 -5.25 13.30
C ILE A 152 8.06 -5.02 13.69
N HIS A 153 7.16 -5.83 13.14
CA HIS A 153 5.71 -5.73 13.36
C HIS A 153 5.04 -7.11 13.22
N ASP A 154 3.90 -7.34 13.89
CA ASP A 154 3.16 -8.61 13.89
C ASP A 154 2.30 -8.86 12.63
N ARG A 155 2.14 -7.84 11.79
CA ARG A 155 1.41 -7.92 10.52
C ARG A 155 2.25 -7.36 9.38
N MET A 156 1.93 -7.80 8.15
CA MET A 156 2.51 -7.28 6.92
C MET A 156 1.45 -7.19 5.82
N PRO A 157 1.62 -6.37 4.77
CA PRO A 157 0.77 -6.43 3.59
C PRO A 157 0.77 -7.83 2.98
N ALA A 158 -0.38 -8.32 2.52
CA ALA A 158 -0.45 -9.52 1.70
C ALA A 158 0.12 -9.18 0.31
N ILE A 159 1.31 -9.70 0.00
CA ILE A 159 2.04 -9.42 -1.24
C ILE A 159 1.74 -10.53 -2.24
N LEU A 160 1.18 -10.14 -3.38
CA LEU A 160 0.84 -11.05 -4.47
C LEU A 160 2.04 -11.22 -5.42
N ASN A 161 2.21 -12.42 -5.94
CA ASN A 161 3.10 -12.71 -7.06
C ASN A 161 2.35 -12.70 -8.40
N GLU A 162 3.03 -12.96 -9.51
CA GLU A 162 2.47 -12.93 -10.86
C GLU A 162 1.32 -13.93 -11.08
N GLU A 163 1.34 -15.07 -10.39
CA GLU A 163 0.29 -16.08 -10.48
C GLU A 163 -0.94 -15.70 -9.66
N THR A 164 -0.71 -15.26 -8.43
CA THR A 164 -1.78 -14.93 -7.49
C THR A 164 -2.48 -13.61 -7.80
N VAL A 165 -1.78 -12.64 -8.42
CA VAL A 165 -2.38 -11.37 -8.83
C VAL A 165 -3.49 -11.55 -9.86
N VAL A 166 -3.32 -12.48 -10.80
CA VAL A 166 -4.34 -12.75 -11.82
C VAL A 166 -5.58 -13.37 -11.18
N VAL A 167 -5.40 -14.33 -10.28
CA VAL A 167 -6.52 -14.95 -9.54
C VAL A 167 -7.21 -13.92 -8.65
N TRP A 168 -6.45 -13.05 -8.00
CA TRP A 168 -6.97 -12.00 -7.12
C TRP A 168 -7.83 -10.98 -7.87
N LEU A 169 -7.39 -10.56 -9.05
CA LEU A 169 -8.08 -9.56 -9.87
C LEU A 169 -9.20 -10.14 -10.76
N ASP A 170 -9.29 -11.46 -10.91
CA ASP A 170 -10.33 -12.08 -11.71
C ASP A 170 -11.72 -11.88 -11.08
N PRO A 171 -12.63 -11.10 -11.69
CA PRO A 171 -13.96 -10.86 -11.14
C PRO A 171 -14.86 -12.10 -11.11
N LEU A 172 -14.52 -13.16 -11.84
CA LEU A 172 -15.24 -14.42 -11.88
C LEU A 172 -14.87 -15.33 -10.70
N THR A 173 -13.70 -15.14 -10.11
CA THR A 173 -13.27 -15.86 -8.91
C THR A 173 -14.00 -15.28 -7.69
N THR A 174 -15.07 -15.95 -7.25
CA THR A 174 -15.92 -15.51 -6.13
C THR A 174 -15.87 -16.43 -4.91
N GLU A 175 -15.20 -17.58 -5.05
CA GLU A 175 -15.03 -18.55 -3.96
C GLU A 175 -14.05 -18.00 -2.93
N THR A 176 -14.57 -17.69 -1.75
CA THR A 176 -13.82 -17.01 -0.68
C THR A 176 -12.66 -17.83 -0.15
N GLU A 177 -12.78 -19.15 -0.14
CA GLU A 177 -11.73 -20.08 0.26
C GLU A 177 -10.51 -19.98 -0.66
N ASN A 178 -10.73 -19.94 -1.99
CA ASN A 178 -9.66 -19.79 -2.98
C ASN A 178 -8.98 -18.43 -2.83
N LEU A 179 -9.75 -17.35 -2.65
CA LEU A 179 -9.21 -16.01 -2.44
C LEU A 179 -8.44 -15.90 -1.11
N GLN A 180 -8.91 -16.58 -0.07
CA GLN A 180 -8.25 -16.58 1.23
C GLN A 180 -6.91 -17.33 1.19
N SER A 181 -6.83 -18.43 0.43
CA SER A 181 -5.64 -19.28 0.35
C SER A 181 -4.42 -18.58 -0.27
N ILE A 182 -4.62 -17.51 -1.03
CA ILE A 182 -3.51 -16.73 -1.63
C ILE A 182 -3.03 -15.57 -0.74
N LEU A 183 -3.74 -15.26 0.34
CA LEU A 183 -3.39 -14.19 1.28
C LEU A 183 -2.44 -14.72 2.37
N VAL A 184 -1.28 -15.15 1.95
CA VAL A 184 -0.25 -15.73 2.83
C VAL A 184 0.90 -14.74 3.05
N PRO A 185 1.66 -14.89 4.15
CA PRO A 185 2.89 -14.12 4.33
C PRO A 185 3.84 -14.31 3.15
N ALA A 186 4.51 -13.25 2.74
CA ALA A 186 5.55 -13.35 1.71
C ALA A 186 6.74 -14.20 2.20
N ALA A 187 7.52 -14.73 1.26
CA ALA A 187 8.73 -15.48 1.59
C ALA A 187 9.71 -14.62 2.42
N ASN A 188 10.41 -15.23 3.38
CA ASN A 188 11.32 -14.54 4.31
C ASN A 188 12.46 -13.80 3.60
N ASP A 189 12.83 -14.23 2.41
CA ASP A 189 13.92 -13.68 1.61
C ASP A 189 13.47 -12.63 0.58
N LEU A 190 12.17 -12.37 0.45
CA LEU A 190 11.65 -11.36 -0.47
C LEU A 190 12.01 -9.93 -0.04
N LEU A 191 11.96 -9.65 1.26
CA LEU A 191 12.02 -8.29 1.78
C LEU A 191 13.36 -7.97 2.45
N LYS A 192 13.70 -6.68 2.41
CA LYS A 192 14.73 -6.05 3.23
C LYS A 192 14.14 -4.85 3.97
N ALA A 193 14.75 -4.45 5.08
CA ALA A 193 14.38 -3.26 5.84
C ALA A 193 15.63 -2.42 6.08
N ILE A 194 15.53 -1.13 5.87
CA ILE A 194 16.59 -0.16 6.19
C ILE A 194 16.02 0.90 7.15
N PRO A 195 16.82 1.37 8.12
CA PRO A 195 16.43 2.49 8.95
C PRO A 195 16.40 3.79 8.12
N VAL A 196 15.35 4.59 8.32
CA VAL A 196 15.18 5.86 7.60
C VAL A 196 14.95 7.01 8.56
N SER A 197 15.07 8.23 8.06
CA SER A 197 14.91 9.45 8.85
C SER A 197 13.51 9.56 9.46
N THR A 198 13.44 10.04 10.72
CA THR A 198 12.20 10.38 11.42
C THR A 198 11.38 11.47 10.71
N ARG A 199 11.95 12.15 9.70
CA ARG A 199 11.23 13.09 8.83
C ARG A 199 10.01 12.47 8.14
N VAL A 200 10.01 11.14 7.94
CA VAL A 200 8.82 10.41 7.44
C VAL A 200 7.60 10.60 8.32
N ASN A 201 7.75 10.95 9.61
CA ASN A 201 6.64 11.24 10.50
C ASN A 201 5.93 12.57 10.18
N SER A 202 6.58 13.47 9.44
CA SER A 202 6.00 14.77 9.08
C SER A 202 4.96 14.63 7.96
N TYR A 203 3.80 15.27 8.13
CA TYR A 203 2.70 15.26 7.14
C TYR A 203 3.02 16.07 5.87
N ASN A 204 3.97 17.00 5.96
CA ASN A 204 4.25 17.96 4.89
C ASN A 204 5.47 17.57 4.06
N ILE A 205 6.10 16.43 4.36
CA ILE A 205 7.31 15.98 3.67
C ILE A 205 6.95 14.77 2.79
N ASP A 206 7.17 14.91 1.47
CA ASP A 206 6.99 13.86 0.47
C ASP A 206 8.11 14.03 -0.58
N GLU A 207 9.29 13.48 -0.29
CA GLU A 207 10.50 13.67 -1.08
C GLU A 207 11.31 12.38 -1.19
N PRO A 208 12.13 12.19 -2.24
CA PRO A 208 12.92 10.96 -2.46
C PRO A 208 13.80 10.55 -1.30
N ARG A 209 14.38 11.52 -0.58
CA ARG A 209 15.30 11.26 0.55
C ARG A 209 14.65 10.55 1.75
N LEU A 210 13.33 10.43 1.79
CA LEU A 210 12.65 9.69 2.86
C LEU A 210 12.90 8.19 2.83
N VAL A 211 13.38 7.65 1.70
CA VAL A 211 13.73 6.24 1.53
C VAL A 211 15.25 5.99 1.57
N ASP A 212 16.05 7.02 1.88
CA ASP A 212 17.49 6.87 2.05
C ASP A 212 17.80 6.23 3.41
N GLU A 213 18.74 5.29 3.41
CA GLU A 213 19.23 4.65 4.62
C GLU A 213 20.00 5.65 5.48
N ILE A 214 19.74 5.63 6.79
CA ILE A 214 20.49 6.43 7.77
C ILE A 214 21.37 5.52 8.65
N ASN A 215 22.46 6.07 9.17
CA ASN A 215 23.23 5.42 10.21
C ASN A 215 22.62 5.75 11.58
N ILE A 216 22.05 4.74 12.27
CA ILE A 216 21.41 4.92 13.58
C ILE A 216 22.44 5.21 14.70
N ASP A 217 23.70 4.83 14.51
CA ASP A 217 24.77 5.04 15.48
C ASP A 217 25.37 6.46 15.43
N GLU A 218 25.06 7.22 14.39
CA GLU A 218 25.46 8.61 14.30
C GLU A 218 24.42 9.49 15.00
N PRO A 219 24.82 10.38 15.95
CA PRO A 219 23.90 11.35 16.51
C PRO A 219 23.31 12.17 15.36
N ALA A 220 21.97 12.29 15.33
CA ALA A 220 21.26 13.07 14.30
C ALA A 220 21.94 14.44 14.16
N GLY A 221 22.76 14.59 13.12
CA GLY A 221 23.34 15.87 12.75
C GLY A 221 22.19 16.86 12.58
N ASP A 222 22.36 18.06 13.09
CA ASP A 222 21.31 19.11 13.06
C ASP A 222 20.95 19.41 11.59
N GLU A 223 19.99 18.65 11.06
CA GLU A 223 19.51 18.74 9.65
C GLU A 223 18.96 20.14 9.32
N ARG A 224 18.95 21.07 10.28
CA ARG A 224 18.58 22.49 10.07
C ARG A 224 19.64 23.30 9.34
N GLN A 225 20.87 22.80 9.17
CA GLN A 225 21.97 23.55 8.52
C GLN A 225 22.15 23.29 7.02
N LEU A 226 21.49 22.33 6.41
CA LEU A 226 21.64 22.04 4.96
C LEU A 226 20.70 22.86 4.05
N GLY A 227 19.89 23.75 4.60
CA GLY A 227 18.96 24.61 3.86
C GLY A 227 19.44 26.07 3.60
N LEU A 228 20.70 26.42 3.89
CA LEU A 228 21.16 27.83 3.86
C LEU A 228 22.28 28.14 2.85
N PHE A 229 22.60 27.26 1.93
CA PHE A 229 23.58 27.56 0.87
C PHE A 229 23.03 27.26 -0.51
N ASP A 230 22.05 28.03 -0.97
CA ASP A 230 21.79 28.24 -2.40
C ASP A 230 20.93 29.52 -2.57
N ASP A 231 21.53 30.66 -2.24
CA ASP A 231 21.11 31.94 -2.79
C ASP A 231 22.19 32.99 -2.62
N GLN A 232 23.28 32.88 -3.42
CA GLN A 232 24.16 34.01 -3.79
C GLN A 232 24.99 33.61 -5.02
N SER A 233 24.52 33.99 -6.20
CA SER A 233 25.40 34.53 -7.27
C SER A 233 24.54 35.00 -8.45
N GLU A 234 24.49 36.31 -8.50
CA GLU A 234 24.44 37.24 -9.67
C GLU A 234 23.67 36.84 -10.91
#